data_509771ce8bb3c27e73bfd7d23ad68d15
#
_entry.id   509771ce8bb3c27e73bfd7d23ad68d15
#
_cell.length_a   1.000
_cell.length_b   1.000
_cell.length_c   1.000
_cell.angle_alpha   90.00
_cell.angle_beta   90.00
_cell.angle_gamma   90.00
#
_symmetry.space_group_name_H-M   'P 1'
#
loop_
_entity.id
_entity.type
_entity.pdbx_description
1 polymer ?
#
loop_
_entity_poly.entity_id
_entity_poly.type
_entity_poly.pdbx_seq_one_letter_code
_entity_poly.pdbx_strand_id
1 'polypeptide(L)'
;LAGIHDHSVAMVNPAQLAWGLRRACLEVGVRLFEGTQVTALEEKRESVIVKTQYGQVESKKVALATNAFPPLLKRLSFYVVPVYDYVLMTEPLSKEQRDAIGWQGREGLSDNGNQFHYYRTTADGRILWGGFDAIYYPNNGVAPHLENRPETFARLAEHFFQTFPQLTGLRFTHAWGGVIDTCSRYTAFWGKAHHDKVVYALGYTCLLY
;
A
#
# COMPACT_ATOMS: atom_id res chain seq x y z
N LEU A 1 24.69 -6.18 -17.55
CA LEU A 1 23.74 -5.59 -16.59
C LEU A 1 24.44 -5.39 -15.27
N ALA A 2 24.23 -4.24 -14.63
CA ALA A 2 24.72 -3.92 -13.29
C ALA A 2 23.52 -3.65 -12.38
N GLY A 3 23.66 -3.96 -11.10
CA GLY A 3 22.67 -3.69 -10.08
C GLY A 3 23.29 -3.20 -8.78
N ILE A 4 22.50 -2.59 -7.95
CA ILE A 4 22.86 -2.19 -6.59
C ILE A 4 22.12 -3.12 -5.64
N HIS A 5 22.84 -3.73 -4.69
CA HIS A 5 22.24 -4.53 -3.63
C HIS A 5 22.33 -3.78 -2.31
N ASP A 6 21.19 -3.48 -1.70
CA ASP A 6 21.08 -2.83 -0.40
C ASP A 6 20.79 -3.87 0.69
N HIS A 7 21.72 -4.07 1.60
CA HIS A 7 21.61 -5.00 2.72
C HIS A 7 20.83 -4.43 3.92
N SER A 8 20.47 -3.15 3.91
CA SER A 8 19.71 -2.50 4.99
C SER A 8 18.21 -2.68 4.88
N VAL A 9 17.72 -3.25 3.77
CA VAL A 9 16.29 -3.46 3.48
C VAL A 9 15.84 -4.83 3.94
N ALA A 10 14.67 -4.90 4.57
CA ALA A 10 14.02 -6.14 4.96
C ALA A 10 12.73 -6.36 4.17
N MET A 11 12.58 -7.55 3.60
CA MET A 11 11.36 -7.97 2.90
C MET A 11 10.37 -8.60 3.89
N VAL A 12 9.15 -8.09 3.89
CA VAL A 12 8.08 -8.57 4.79
C VAL A 12 6.82 -8.94 4.00
N ASN A 13 6.01 -9.83 4.54
CA ASN A 13 4.64 -9.99 4.08
C ASN A 13 3.77 -8.93 4.79
N PRO A 14 3.25 -7.91 4.07
CA PRO A 14 2.56 -6.79 4.70
C PRO A 14 1.27 -7.20 5.41
N ALA A 15 0.53 -8.17 4.89
CA ALA A 15 -0.68 -8.67 5.54
C ALA A 15 -0.36 -9.39 6.85
N GLN A 16 0.66 -10.26 6.86
CA GLN A 16 1.09 -10.93 8.09
C GLN A 16 1.63 -9.95 9.13
N LEU A 17 2.35 -8.89 8.69
CA LEU A 17 2.80 -7.83 9.58
C LEU A 17 1.62 -7.09 10.20
N ALA A 18 0.63 -6.71 9.40
CA ALA A 18 -0.58 -6.02 9.89
C ALA A 18 -1.36 -6.89 10.89
N TRP A 19 -1.54 -8.18 10.62
CA TRP A 19 -2.19 -9.12 11.54
C TRP A 19 -1.39 -9.33 12.82
N GLY A 20 -0.06 -9.39 12.72
CA GLY A 20 0.82 -9.46 13.89
C GLY A 20 0.71 -8.23 14.78
N LEU A 21 0.73 -7.04 14.19
CA LEU A 21 0.53 -5.77 14.90
C LEU A 21 -0.86 -5.68 15.52
N ARG A 22 -1.92 -6.09 14.81
CA ARG A 22 -3.27 -6.18 15.36
C ARG A 22 -3.30 -7.05 16.63
N ARG A 23 -2.72 -8.23 16.57
CA ARG A 23 -2.65 -9.13 17.74
C ARG A 23 -1.90 -8.48 18.90
N ALA A 24 -0.72 -7.92 18.65
CA ALA A 24 0.07 -7.24 19.68
C ALA A 24 -0.70 -6.07 20.32
N CYS A 25 -1.44 -5.28 19.54
CA CYS A 25 -2.29 -4.22 20.06
C CYS A 25 -3.37 -4.75 21.02
N LEU A 26 -4.03 -5.84 20.65
CA LEU A 26 -5.05 -6.46 21.51
C LEU A 26 -4.46 -7.01 22.82
N GLU A 27 -3.27 -7.64 22.74
CA GLU A 27 -2.55 -8.17 23.92
C GLU A 27 -2.18 -7.09 24.93
N VAL A 28 -1.87 -5.87 24.47
CA VAL A 28 -1.61 -4.73 25.37
C VAL A 28 -2.86 -3.91 25.72
N GLY A 29 -4.05 -4.43 25.42
CA GLY A 29 -5.33 -3.84 25.81
C GLY A 29 -5.86 -2.73 24.91
N VAL A 30 -5.32 -2.54 23.70
CA VAL A 30 -5.89 -1.62 22.72
C VAL A 30 -7.24 -2.15 22.24
N ARG A 31 -8.27 -1.30 22.24
CA ARG A 31 -9.59 -1.63 21.73
C ARG A 31 -9.65 -1.32 20.23
N LEU A 32 -9.87 -2.33 19.40
CA LEU A 32 -9.99 -2.21 17.96
C LEU A 32 -11.45 -2.35 17.53
N PHE A 33 -11.89 -1.44 16.68
CA PHE A 33 -13.26 -1.42 16.14
C PHE A 33 -13.18 -1.47 14.61
N GLU A 34 -13.26 -2.67 14.06
CA GLU A 34 -13.30 -2.91 12.62
C GLU A 34 -14.70 -2.60 12.07
N GLY A 35 -14.81 -2.32 10.77
CA GLY A 35 -16.08 -1.95 10.14
C GLY A 35 -16.73 -0.68 10.70
N THR A 36 -15.96 0.14 11.44
CA THR A 36 -16.45 1.32 12.14
C THR A 36 -15.85 2.59 11.53
N GLN A 37 -16.49 3.09 10.49
CA GLN A 37 -16.03 4.29 9.80
C GLN A 37 -16.19 5.53 10.66
N VAL A 38 -15.12 6.29 10.81
CA VAL A 38 -15.15 7.64 11.39
C VAL A 38 -15.65 8.61 10.32
N THR A 39 -16.71 9.34 10.63
CA THR A 39 -17.37 10.26 9.70
C THR A 39 -17.05 11.73 9.95
N ALA A 40 -16.71 12.09 11.20
CA ALA A 40 -16.37 13.47 11.55
C ALA A 40 -15.54 13.55 12.83
N LEU A 41 -14.83 14.67 12.96
CA LEU A 41 -14.18 15.12 14.19
C LEU A 41 -14.83 16.43 14.62
N GLU A 42 -15.20 16.54 15.90
CA GLU A 42 -15.73 17.75 16.49
C GLU A 42 -14.84 18.21 17.64
N GLU A 43 -14.28 19.41 17.51
CA GLU A 43 -13.43 19.96 18.54
C GLU A 43 -14.23 20.44 19.75
N LYS A 44 -13.79 20.07 20.94
CA LYS A 44 -14.22 20.60 22.23
C LYS A 44 -13.05 21.34 22.90
N ARG A 45 -13.32 22.02 23.99
CA ARG A 45 -12.29 22.81 24.70
C ARG A 45 -11.08 21.95 25.06
N GLU A 46 -11.28 20.76 25.63
CA GLU A 46 -10.22 19.88 26.14
C GLU A 46 -10.16 18.51 25.50
N SER A 47 -11.06 18.23 24.55
CA SER A 47 -11.23 16.93 23.91
C SER A 47 -11.59 17.06 22.43
N VAL A 48 -11.68 15.92 21.77
CA VAL A 48 -12.22 15.76 20.40
C VAL A 48 -13.27 14.67 20.45
N ILE A 49 -14.43 14.94 19.88
CA ILE A 49 -15.45 13.92 19.63
C ILE A 49 -15.17 13.30 18.28
N VAL A 50 -14.95 12.00 18.26
CA VAL A 50 -14.80 11.16 17.06
C VAL A 50 -16.17 10.55 16.78
N LYS A 51 -16.80 10.93 15.67
CA LYS A 51 -18.13 10.44 15.29
C LYS A 51 -18.04 9.27 14.32
N THR A 52 -18.89 8.28 14.55
CA THR A 52 -19.04 7.11 13.68
C THR A 52 -20.54 6.88 13.39
N GLN A 53 -20.84 5.97 12.49
CA GLN A 53 -22.22 5.56 12.23
C GLN A 53 -22.90 4.83 13.41
N TYR A 54 -22.13 4.34 14.38
CA TYR A 54 -22.64 3.58 15.53
C TYR A 54 -22.67 4.39 16.83
N GLY A 55 -22.11 5.59 16.84
CA GLY A 55 -22.02 6.41 18.03
C GLY A 55 -20.79 7.33 18.00
N GLN A 56 -20.32 7.70 19.16
CA GLN A 56 -19.19 8.62 19.28
C GLN A 56 -18.24 8.24 20.42
N VAL A 57 -16.99 8.65 20.26
CA VAL A 57 -15.94 8.51 21.29
C VAL A 57 -15.41 9.89 21.59
N GLU A 58 -15.33 10.24 22.87
CA GLU A 58 -14.64 11.43 23.34
C GLU A 58 -13.20 11.07 23.73
N SER A 59 -12.22 11.82 23.20
CA SER A 59 -10.82 11.57 23.46
C SER A 59 -10.05 12.88 23.65
N LYS A 60 -9.05 12.88 24.53
CA LYS A 60 -8.15 14.03 24.72
C LYS A 60 -7.21 14.23 23.52
N LYS A 61 -6.83 13.14 22.86
CA LYS A 61 -5.95 13.15 21.68
C LYS A 61 -6.46 12.17 20.63
N VAL A 62 -6.30 12.53 19.36
CA VAL A 62 -6.63 11.70 18.21
C VAL A 62 -5.44 11.66 17.26
N ALA A 63 -5.06 10.48 16.80
CA ALA A 63 -4.08 10.30 15.75
C ALA A 63 -4.79 9.86 14.46
N LEU A 64 -4.57 10.58 13.37
CA LEU A 64 -5.07 10.22 12.04
C LEU A 64 -3.97 9.54 11.24
N ALA A 65 -4.20 8.30 10.87
CA ALA A 65 -3.36 7.48 10.01
C ALA A 65 -4.25 6.92 8.88
N THR A 66 -4.93 7.82 8.17
CA THR A 66 -6.02 7.50 7.24
C THR A 66 -5.55 7.20 5.82
N ASN A 67 -4.24 7.21 5.58
CA ASN A 67 -3.67 6.92 4.25
C ASN A 67 -4.33 7.79 3.16
N ALA A 68 -4.54 7.26 1.97
CA ALA A 68 -5.16 7.91 0.83
C ALA A 68 -6.69 8.04 0.91
N PHE A 69 -7.32 7.47 1.96
CA PHE A 69 -8.77 7.58 2.13
C PHE A 69 -9.20 9.04 2.41
N PRO A 70 -10.45 9.42 2.09
CA PRO A 70 -10.91 10.79 2.23
C PRO A 70 -10.58 11.39 3.59
N PRO A 71 -9.85 12.51 3.66
CA PRO A 71 -9.35 13.03 4.91
C PRO A 71 -10.45 13.67 5.76
N LEU A 72 -10.47 13.35 7.06
CA LEU A 72 -11.37 13.98 8.03
C LEU A 72 -11.07 15.47 8.24
N LEU A 73 -9.85 15.91 7.96
CA LEU A 73 -9.45 17.31 7.91
C LEU A 73 -9.43 17.77 6.45
N LYS A 74 -10.43 18.51 6.02
CA LYS A 74 -10.61 18.96 4.62
C LYS A 74 -9.36 19.58 3.98
N ARG A 75 -8.57 20.32 4.75
CA ARG A 75 -7.32 20.93 4.24
C ARG A 75 -6.31 19.89 3.73
N LEU A 76 -6.34 18.67 4.25
CA LEU A 76 -5.37 17.62 3.87
C LEU A 76 -5.64 17.05 2.47
N SER A 77 -6.85 17.26 1.92
CA SER A 77 -7.17 16.85 0.54
C SER A 77 -6.34 17.56 -0.54
N PHE A 78 -5.66 18.66 -0.19
CA PHE A 78 -4.77 19.39 -1.10
C PHE A 78 -3.32 18.93 -1.01
N TYR A 79 -2.97 18.07 -0.07
CA TYR A 79 -1.60 17.62 0.18
C TYR A 79 -1.35 16.17 -0.23
N VAL A 80 -2.40 15.39 -0.34
CA VAL A 80 -2.34 13.96 -0.70
C VAL A 80 -3.15 13.73 -1.97
N VAL A 81 -2.54 13.06 -2.91
CA VAL A 81 -3.19 12.59 -4.15
C VAL A 81 -3.23 11.07 -4.11
N PRO A 82 -4.42 10.45 -4.12
CA PRO A 82 -4.56 9.02 -4.26
C PRO A 82 -4.04 8.55 -5.61
N VAL A 83 -3.06 7.67 -5.62
CA VAL A 83 -2.50 7.06 -6.83
C VAL A 83 -2.73 5.56 -6.76
N TYR A 84 -3.36 4.98 -7.75
CA TYR A 84 -3.53 3.54 -7.82
C TYR A 84 -2.35 2.87 -8.48
N ASP A 85 -1.86 1.84 -7.85
CA ASP A 85 -0.88 0.90 -8.34
C ASP A 85 -1.49 -0.50 -8.40
N TYR A 86 -0.98 -1.35 -9.30
CA TYR A 86 -1.57 -2.65 -9.60
C TYR A 86 -0.53 -3.75 -9.58
N VAL A 87 -0.98 -4.93 -9.18
CA VAL A 87 -0.10 -6.08 -8.91
C VAL A 87 -0.70 -7.35 -9.50
N LEU A 88 0.16 -8.16 -10.06
CA LEU A 88 -0.11 -9.56 -10.42
C LEU A 88 0.67 -10.49 -9.51
N MET A 89 0.13 -11.67 -9.24
CA MET A 89 0.84 -12.76 -8.58
C MET A 89 0.68 -14.05 -9.36
N THR A 90 1.80 -14.71 -9.62
CA THR A 90 1.82 -15.97 -10.36
C THR A 90 1.28 -17.14 -9.54
N GLU A 91 0.99 -18.27 -10.19
CA GLU A 91 1.00 -19.57 -9.52
C GLU A 91 2.40 -19.90 -8.95
N PRO A 92 2.53 -20.85 -8.04
CA PRO A 92 3.85 -21.28 -7.57
C PRO A 92 4.70 -21.81 -8.73
N LEU A 93 5.97 -21.38 -8.80
CA LEU A 93 6.91 -21.84 -9.79
C LEU A 93 7.35 -23.28 -9.49
N SER A 94 7.50 -24.11 -10.51
CA SER A 94 8.18 -25.39 -10.39
C SER A 94 9.66 -25.19 -10.06
N LYS A 95 10.34 -26.29 -9.68
CA LYS A 95 11.78 -26.24 -9.44
C LYS A 95 12.53 -25.84 -10.71
N GLU A 96 12.15 -26.41 -11.84
CA GLU A 96 12.75 -26.16 -13.15
C GLU A 96 12.58 -24.67 -13.56
N GLN A 97 11.40 -24.10 -13.32
CA GLN A 97 11.14 -22.68 -13.58
C GLN A 97 12.00 -21.76 -12.72
N ARG A 98 12.14 -22.06 -11.42
CA ARG A 98 13.02 -21.30 -10.53
C ARG A 98 14.49 -21.39 -10.95
N ASP A 99 14.94 -22.59 -11.30
CA ASP A 99 16.32 -22.82 -11.76
C ASP A 99 16.57 -22.05 -13.08
N ALA A 100 15.59 -22.00 -13.97
CA ALA A 100 15.70 -21.30 -15.27
C ALA A 100 15.85 -19.78 -15.16
N ILE A 101 15.26 -19.15 -14.12
CA ILE A 101 15.42 -17.70 -13.90
C ILE A 101 16.65 -17.36 -13.05
N GLY A 102 17.28 -18.35 -12.40
CA GLY A 102 18.47 -18.15 -11.58
C GLY A 102 18.28 -17.32 -10.31
N TRP A 103 17.04 -17.06 -9.91
CA TRP A 103 16.72 -16.26 -8.73
C TRP A 103 16.66 -17.15 -7.50
N GLN A 104 17.79 -17.26 -6.82
CA GLN A 104 17.96 -18.19 -5.69
C GLN A 104 17.54 -17.59 -4.34
N GLY A 105 17.63 -16.27 -4.21
CA GLY A 105 17.30 -15.57 -2.98
C GLY A 105 15.82 -15.11 -2.92
N ARG A 106 15.53 -14.33 -1.93
CA ARG A 106 14.21 -13.74 -1.71
C ARG A 106 14.27 -12.21 -1.70
N GLU A 107 15.24 -11.66 -2.40
CA GLU A 107 15.43 -10.23 -2.56
C GLU A 107 14.22 -9.62 -3.26
N GLY A 108 13.84 -8.41 -2.86
CA GLY A 108 12.99 -7.55 -3.66
C GLY A 108 13.82 -6.93 -4.77
N LEU A 109 13.29 -6.88 -5.96
CA LEU A 109 13.92 -6.31 -7.15
C LEU A 109 13.07 -5.18 -7.68
N SER A 110 13.71 -4.18 -8.26
CA SER A 110 13.08 -3.11 -9.03
C SER A 110 13.96 -2.79 -10.23
N ASP A 111 13.36 -2.46 -11.37
CA ASP A 111 14.08 -1.86 -12.47
C ASP A 111 14.27 -0.34 -12.21
N ASN A 112 15.11 0.31 -13.02
CA ASN A 112 15.46 1.73 -12.85
C ASN A 112 14.71 2.67 -13.80
N GLY A 113 13.58 2.24 -14.35
CA GLY A 113 12.75 3.07 -15.22
C GLY A 113 12.02 4.16 -14.43
N ASN A 114 11.61 5.26 -15.10
CA ASN A 114 10.70 6.24 -14.49
C ASN A 114 9.32 5.62 -14.18
N GLN A 115 8.88 4.73 -15.04
CA GLN A 115 7.77 3.80 -14.80
C GLN A 115 8.41 2.44 -14.54
N PHE A 116 8.70 2.15 -13.30
CA PHE A 116 9.44 0.95 -12.90
C PHE A 116 8.49 -0.16 -12.44
N HIS A 117 9.00 -1.39 -12.54
CA HIS A 117 8.37 -2.53 -11.89
C HIS A 117 9.10 -2.85 -10.59
N TYR A 118 8.34 -3.34 -9.64
CA TYR A 118 8.89 -3.95 -8.43
C TYR A 118 8.38 -5.38 -8.32
N TYR A 119 9.25 -6.29 -7.93
CA TYR A 119 8.91 -7.70 -7.91
C TYR A 119 9.71 -8.45 -6.86
N ARG A 120 9.16 -9.53 -6.39
CA ARG A 120 9.79 -10.41 -5.40
C ARG A 120 9.23 -11.81 -5.44
N THR A 121 9.99 -12.77 -4.90
CA THR A 121 9.48 -14.11 -4.64
C THR A 121 8.77 -14.18 -3.30
N THR A 122 7.76 -15.05 -3.20
CA THR A 122 7.06 -15.38 -1.95
C THR A 122 7.61 -16.64 -1.32
N ALA A 123 7.23 -16.92 -0.06
CA ALA A 123 7.68 -18.11 0.64
C ALA A 123 7.19 -19.42 0.00
N ASP A 124 6.04 -19.39 -0.68
CA ASP A 124 5.45 -20.52 -1.40
C ASP A 124 5.85 -20.56 -2.89
N GLY A 125 6.89 -19.78 -3.27
CA GLY A 125 7.51 -19.87 -4.59
C GLY A 125 6.78 -19.18 -5.72
N ARG A 126 5.94 -18.16 -5.45
CA ARG A 126 5.30 -17.32 -6.46
C ARG A 126 6.16 -16.09 -6.74
N ILE A 127 5.89 -15.43 -7.84
CA ILE A 127 6.40 -14.08 -8.11
C ILE A 127 5.25 -13.09 -7.96
N LEU A 128 5.45 -12.08 -7.11
CA LEU A 128 4.65 -10.87 -7.08
C LEU A 128 5.30 -9.89 -8.04
N TRP A 129 4.51 -9.28 -8.93
CA TRP A 129 4.94 -8.38 -9.99
C TRP A 129 4.01 -7.18 -10.06
N GLY A 130 4.49 -5.98 -9.80
CA GLY A 130 3.69 -4.77 -9.76
C GLY A 130 4.42 -3.54 -10.30
N GLY A 131 3.74 -2.40 -10.26
CA GLY A 131 4.28 -1.12 -10.69
C GLY A 131 3.86 -0.67 -12.08
N PHE A 132 4.67 0.11 -12.75
CA PHE A 132 4.58 0.71 -14.06
C PHE A 132 3.49 1.79 -14.17
N ASP A 133 2.20 1.43 -14.08
CA ASP A 133 1.11 2.40 -14.20
C ASP A 133 0.86 3.13 -12.88
N ALA A 134 0.92 4.46 -12.89
CA ALA A 134 0.47 5.33 -11.82
C ALA A 134 -0.87 5.97 -12.23
N ILE A 135 -1.98 5.45 -11.73
CA ILE A 135 -3.32 5.85 -12.18
C ILE A 135 -3.97 6.80 -11.19
N TYR A 136 -4.41 7.93 -11.71
CA TYR A 136 -5.13 8.97 -10.98
C TYR A 136 -6.59 8.97 -11.40
N TYR A 137 -7.49 9.05 -10.44
CA TYR A 137 -8.92 9.18 -10.71
C TYR A 137 -9.44 10.58 -10.36
N PRO A 138 -10.42 11.10 -11.12
CA PRO A 138 -10.99 12.42 -10.86
C PRO A 138 -11.49 12.57 -9.43
N ASN A 139 -11.39 13.77 -8.89
CA ASN A 139 -11.85 14.14 -7.54
C ASN A 139 -11.21 13.32 -6.41
N ASN A 140 -9.94 12.89 -6.59
CA ASN A 140 -9.26 12.02 -5.63
C ASN A 140 -10.06 10.74 -5.31
N GLY A 141 -10.66 10.15 -6.35
CA GLY A 141 -11.54 8.98 -6.22
C GLY A 141 -10.84 7.80 -5.57
N VAL A 142 -11.45 7.27 -4.51
CA VAL A 142 -11.04 6.03 -3.84
C VAL A 142 -12.26 5.14 -3.70
N ALA A 143 -12.25 3.98 -4.37
CA ALA A 143 -13.38 3.05 -4.34
C ALA A 143 -12.93 1.62 -4.71
N PRO A 144 -13.57 0.57 -4.18
CA PRO A 144 -13.17 -0.82 -4.43
C PRO A 144 -13.16 -1.22 -5.91
N HIS A 145 -14.07 -0.69 -6.73
CA HIS A 145 -14.11 -1.02 -8.17
C HIS A 145 -12.90 -0.49 -8.94
N LEU A 146 -12.17 0.50 -8.40
CA LEU A 146 -10.95 1.06 -8.99
C LEU A 146 -9.73 0.15 -8.78
N GLU A 147 -9.82 -0.83 -7.92
CA GLU A 147 -8.77 -1.83 -7.67
C GLU A 147 -8.69 -2.90 -8.75
N ASN A 148 -9.66 -2.93 -9.67
CA ASN A 148 -9.71 -3.88 -10.78
C ASN A 148 -9.64 -3.14 -12.12
N ARG A 149 -8.47 -3.23 -12.80
CA ARG A 149 -8.19 -2.56 -14.07
C ARG A 149 -7.58 -3.54 -15.07
N PRO A 150 -8.43 -4.23 -15.87
CA PRO A 150 -7.98 -5.28 -16.79
C PRO A 150 -6.88 -4.86 -17.77
N GLU A 151 -6.93 -3.63 -18.28
CA GLU A 151 -5.94 -3.11 -19.22
C GLU A 151 -4.54 -2.94 -18.57
N THR A 152 -4.46 -2.57 -17.30
CA THR A 152 -3.20 -2.53 -16.55
C THR A 152 -2.70 -3.94 -16.26
N PHE A 153 -3.57 -4.86 -15.87
CA PHE A 153 -3.18 -6.25 -15.66
C PHE A 153 -2.65 -6.91 -16.94
N ALA A 154 -3.27 -6.64 -18.09
CA ALA A 154 -2.78 -7.14 -19.38
C ALA A 154 -1.38 -6.60 -19.70
N ARG A 155 -1.14 -5.30 -19.49
CA ARG A 155 0.18 -4.67 -19.68
C ARG A 155 1.23 -5.24 -18.73
N LEU A 156 0.90 -5.40 -17.46
CA LEU A 156 1.80 -6.02 -16.47
C LEU A 156 2.16 -7.45 -16.87
N ALA A 157 1.20 -8.24 -17.37
CA ALA A 157 1.46 -9.60 -17.85
C ALA A 157 2.38 -9.61 -19.08
N GLU A 158 2.19 -8.69 -20.01
CA GLU A 158 3.08 -8.54 -21.18
C GLU A 158 4.51 -8.22 -20.73
N HIS A 159 4.70 -7.23 -19.88
CA HIS A 159 6.01 -6.84 -19.36
C HIS A 159 6.67 -7.97 -18.53
N PHE A 160 5.88 -8.74 -17.79
CA PHE A 160 6.38 -9.91 -17.06
C PHE A 160 7.01 -10.93 -18.00
N PHE A 161 6.33 -11.30 -19.10
CA PHE A 161 6.86 -12.28 -20.05
C PHE A 161 7.99 -11.71 -20.93
N GLN A 162 8.07 -10.40 -21.12
CA GLN A 162 9.24 -9.75 -21.70
C GLN A 162 10.46 -9.84 -20.77
N THR A 163 10.25 -9.71 -19.48
CA THR A 163 11.32 -9.79 -18.47
C THR A 163 11.74 -11.23 -18.20
N PHE A 164 10.79 -12.16 -18.16
CA PHE A 164 10.99 -13.58 -17.88
C PHE A 164 10.46 -14.46 -19.04
N PRO A 165 11.06 -14.40 -20.24
CA PRO A 165 10.57 -15.17 -21.41
C PRO A 165 10.60 -16.69 -21.17
N GLN A 166 11.49 -17.19 -20.30
CA GLN A 166 11.58 -18.60 -19.88
C GLN A 166 10.38 -19.07 -19.05
N LEU A 167 9.54 -18.13 -18.56
CA LEU A 167 8.32 -18.45 -17.82
C LEU A 167 7.05 -18.33 -18.68
N THR A 168 7.20 -18.31 -20.01
CA THR A 168 6.04 -18.25 -20.91
C THR A 168 5.06 -19.39 -20.63
N GLY A 169 3.77 -19.04 -20.49
CA GLY A 169 2.71 -19.98 -20.14
C GLY A 169 2.41 -20.09 -18.63
N LEU A 170 3.22 -19.45 -17.75
CA LEU A 170 2.91 -19.34 -16.34
C LEU A 170 1.63 -18.53 -16.14
N ARG A 171 0.77 -18.97 -15.21
CA ARG A 171 -0.51 -18.31 -14.96
C ARG A 171 -0.43 -17.32 -13.80
N PHE A 172 -1.16 -16.23 -13.93
CA PHE A 172 -1.44 -15.33 -12.80
C PHE A 172 -2.69 -15.80 -12.08
N THR A 173 -2.57 -16.04 -10.79
CA THR A 173 -3.66 -16.55 -9.94
C THR A 173 -4.34 -15.44 -9.13
N HIS A 174 -3.66 -14.30 -8.97
CA HIS A 174 -4.20 -13.13 -8.30
C HIS A 174 -3.84 -11.87 -9.08
N ALA A 175 -4.78 -10.93 -9.08
CA ALA A 175 -4.62 -9.59 -9.65
C ALA A 175 -5.40 -8.61 -8.76
N TRP A 176 -4.77 -7.53 -8.36
CA TRP A 176 -5.42 -6.49 -7.54
C TRP A 176 -4.74 -5.15 -7.72
N GLY A 177 -5.47 -4.08 -7.37
CA GLY A 177 -4.92 -2.75 -7.25
C GLY A 177 -4.99 -2.27 -5.80
N GLY A 178 -4.28 -1.20 -5.51
CA GLY A 178 -4.31 -0.54 -4.22
C GLY A 178 -4.00 0.93 -4.36
N VAL A 179 -4.54 1.72 -3.44
CA VAL A 179 -4.34 3.16 -3.43
C VAL A 179 -3.15 3.54 -2.54
N ILE A 180 -2.32 4.43 -3.04
CA ILE A 180 -1.15 4.99 -2.35
C ILE A 180 -1.44 6.45 -2.02
N ASP A 181 -1.12 6.89 -0.81
CA ASP A 181 -1.20 8.28 -0.38
C ASP A 181 0.03 9.07 -0.85
N THR A 182 0.01 9.49 -2.10
CA THR A 182 1.13 10.19 -2.71
C THR A 182 1.07 11.69 -2.40
N CYS A 183 2.20 12.29 -2.06
CA CYS A 183 2.35 13.73 -1.95
C CYS A 183 3.48 14.25 -2.85
N SER A 184 3.44 15.54 -3.20
CA SER A 184 4.42 16.16 -4.10
C SER A 184 5.86 16.16 -3.57
N ARG A 185 6.06 15.89 -2.31
CA ARG A 185 7.39 15.81 -1.67
C ARG A 185 7.99 14.41 -1.71
N TYR A 186 7.21 13.41 -2.09
CA TYR A 186 7.59 11.99 -2.08
C TYR A 186 8.13 11.51 -0.72
N THR A 187 7.72 12.15 0.36
CA THR A 187 8.10 11.77 1.74
C THR A 187 6.98 12.05 2.71
N ALA A 188 6.84 11.19 3.70
CA ALA A 188 5.82 11.34 4.74
C ALA A 188 5.92 12.70 5.44
N PHE A 189 4.79 13.22 5.82
CA PHE A 189 4.69 14.46 6.59
C PHE A 189 3.75 14.32 7.78
N TRP A 190 4.01 15.11 8.80
CA TRP A 190 3.27 15.11 10.06
C TRP A 190 2.75 16.50 10.36
N GLY A 191 1.66 16.56 11.08
CA GLY A 191 1.13 17.83 11.50
C GLY A 191 0.10 17.71 12.62
N LYS A 192 -0.42 18.87 13.00
CA LYS A 192 -1.36 19.02 14.11
C LYS A 192 -2.57 19.84 13.69
N ALA A 193 -3.71 19.60 14.38
CA ALA A 193 -4.96 20.31 14.23
C ALA A 193 -5.71 20.39 15.56
N HIS A 194 -6.78 21.17 15.60
CA HIS A 194 -7.66 21.29 16.77
C HIS A 194 -6.87 21.60 18.07
N HIS A 195 -6.06 22.66 18.04
CA HIS A 195 -5.20 23.07 19.15
C HIS A 195 -4.38 21.91 19.72
N ASP A 196 -3.64 21.21 18.83
CA ASP A 196 -2.77 20.06 19.12
C ASP A 196 -3.48 18.82 19.69
N LYS A 197 -4.81 18.78 19.66
CA LYS A 197 -5.57 17.59 20.08
C LYS A 197 -5.64 16.52 19.00
N VAL A 198 -5.45 16.90 17.74
CA VAL A 198 -5.37 15.96 16.60
C VAL A 198 -3.97 16.01 16.02
N VAL A 199 -3.33 14.86 15.85
CA VAL A 199 -2.08 14.70 15.11
C VAL A 199 -2.35 13.84 13.87
N TYR A 200 -1.57 14.01 12.80
CA TYR A 200 -1.71 13.20 11.60
C TYR A 200 -0.35 12.87 10.98
N ALA A 201 -0.30 11.74 10.29
CA ALA A 201 0.83 11.29 9.49
C ALA A 201 0.29 10.77 8.15
N LEU A 202 0.78 11.33 7.04
CA LEU A 202 0.28 11.08 5.68
C LEU A 202 1.42 11.22 4.66
N GLY A 203 1.13 10.90 3.39
CA GLY A 203 2.03 11.13 2.28
C GLY A 203 3.21 10.18 2.24
N TYR A 204 3.01 8.94 2.67
CA TYR A 204 4.06 7.92 2.69
C TYR A 204 4.58 7.55 1.30
N THR A 205 3.78 7.77 0.27
CA THR A 205 4.18 7.72 -1.15
C THR A 205 4.91 6.43 -1.51
N CYS A 206 4.47 5.28 -1.03
CA CYS A 206 5.06 3.96 -1.33
C CYS A 206 6.57 4.04 -1.63
N LEU A 207 7.35 4.51 -0.64
CA LEU A 207 8.78 4.71 -0.80
C LEU A 207 9.46 3.35 -0.97
N LEU A 208 9.63 2.96 -2.23
CA LEU A 208 10.58 1.95 -2.67
C LEU A 208 11.88 2.69 -3.04
N TYR A 209 12.56 3.22 -2.05
CA TYR A 209 13.92 3.73 -2.17
C TYR A 209 14.77 3.16 -1.05
#